data_a07dacc84b5857bf87d9705dc6189a3d
#
_entry.id   a07dacc84b5857bf87d9705dc6189a3d
#
_cell.length_a   1.000
_cell.length_b   1.000
_cell.length_c   1.000
_cell.angle_alpha   90.00
_cell.angle_beta   90.00
_cell.angle_gamma   90.00
#
_symmetry.space_group_name_H-M   'P 1'
#
loop_
_entity.id
_entity.type
_entity.pdbx_description
1 polymer ?
#
loop_
_entity_poly.entity_id
_entity_poly.type
_entity_poly.pdbx_seq_one_letter_code
_entity_poly.pdbx_strand_id
1 'polypeptide(L)'
;MSSPQEPYQPGSTGSGPQPLPQQPQQPPAGNQPAYGQAPYGQPQYGQPQYGQPQPEQPGSGPFGLPGEPPAKSRRKLWIILASIGGVLLLVILGVIILVNVAGSATNQAKGLADGFTKLVIAGDSSKAYDDYLDPALQEQLSKESFIAGVESLGMDDTCEPAYNDLQVATENGVKSADVAGLITCDGKNVDLAYRFEGTDELKMTNIKLRPAA
;
A
#
# COMPACT_ATOMS: atom_id res chain seq x y z
N MET A 1 64.95 -40.24 17.70
CA MET A 1 64.56 -39.85 19.06
C MET A 1 63.97 -38.44 18.89
N SER A 2 62.69 -38.32 18.67
CA SER A 2 62.02 -37.05 18.53
C SER A 2 60.75 -37.10 19.39
N SER A 3 60.70 -36.24 20.38
CA SER A 3 59.60 -36.14 21.32
C SER A 3 58.37 -35.48 20.67
N PRO A 4 57.15 -35.89 21.04
CA PRO A 4 55.93 -35.27 20.54
C PRO A 4 55.68 -33.98 21.35
N GLN A 5 55.34 -32.87 20.61
CA GLN A 5 54.88 -31.62 21.18
C GLN A 5 53.41 -31.74 21.53
N GLU A 6 53.04 -31.37 22.75
CA GLU A 6 51.67 -31.23 23.26
C GLU A 6 50.96 -30.02 22.61
N PRO A 7 49.68 -30.08 22.36
CA PRO A 7 48.91 -28.95 21.88
C PRO A 7 48.59 -27.99 23.06
N TYR A 8 48.91 -26.73 22.87
CA TYR A 8 48.65 -25.60 23.75
C TYR A 8 47.13 -25.32 23.79
N GLN A 9 46.52 -25.44 24.98
CA GLN A 9 45.17 -24.94 25.24
C GLN A 9 45.24 -23.45 25.58
N PRO A 10 44.50 -22.56 24.89
CA PRO A 10 44.28 -21.22 25.41
C PRO A 10 43.15 -21.26 26.42
N GLY A 11 43.43 -20.70 27.61
CA GLY A 11 42.54 -20.64 28.75
C GLY A 11 41.26 -19.80 28.50
N SER A 12 40.23 -20.30 29.12
CA SER A 12 38.99 -19.59 29.36
C SER A 12 39.23 -18.44 30.36
N THR A 13 38.93 -17.21 29.92
CA THR A 13 38.61 -16.12 30.89
C THR A 13 37.77 -15.09 30.21
N GLY A 14 36.64 -14.77 30.81
CA GLY A 14 35.90 -13.57 30.53
C GLY A 14 34.38 -13.77 30.35
N SER A 15 33.71 -14.18 31.44
CA SER A 15 32.28 -13.91 31.55
C SER A 15 32.07 -12.39 31.66
N GLY A 16 31.84 -11.74 30.54
CA GLY A 16 31.29 -10.40 30.51
C GLY A 16 29.78 -10.45 30.80
N PRO A 17 29.24 -9.51 31.55
CA PRO A 17 27.80 -9.47 31.82
C PRO A 17 27.02 -9.32 30.53
N GLN A 18 26.05 -10.22 30.33
CA GLN A 18 25.09 -10.12 29.23
C GLN A 18 24.28 -8.81 29.36
N PRO A 19 24.10 -8.04 28.29
CA PRO A 19 23.14 -6.96 28.29
C PRO A 19 21.74 -7.52 28.49
N LEU A 20 21.05 -7.05 29.53
CA LEU A 20 19.62 -7.29 29.74
C LEU A 20 18.82 -6.85 28.51
N PRO A 21 17.77 -7.58 28.12
CA PRO A 21 16.85 -7.12 27.08
C PRO A 21 16.25 -5.78 27.50
N GLN A 22 16.45 -4.75 26.70
CA GLN A 22 15.79 -3.47 26.89
C GLN A 22 14.29 -3.66 26.68
N GLN A 23 13.53 -3.45 27.76
CA GLN A 23 12.09 -3.30 27.70
C GLN A 23 11.75 -2.14 26.73
N PRO A 24 10.71 -2.31 25.88
CA PRO A 24 10.22 -1.20 25.08
C PRO A 24 9.79 -0.06 26.01
N GLN A 25 10.42 1.08 25.89
CA GLN A 25 9.99 2.31 26.56
C GLN A 25 8.61 2.67 26.04
N GLN A 26 7.64 2.70 26.95
CA GLN A 26 6.33 3.28 26.71
C GLN A 26 6.52 4.76 26.31
N PRO A 27 5.83 5.22 25.27
CA PRO A 27 5.83 6.64 24.95
C PRO A 27 5.22 7.43 26.11
N PRO A 28 5.71 8.65 26.41
CA PRO A 28 5.16 9.50 27.44
C PRO A 28 3.70 9.82 27.12
N ALA A 29 2.84 9.71 28.16
CA ALA A 29 1.45 10.06 28.10
C ALA A 29 1.31 11.51 27.60
N GLY A 30 0.89 11.66 26.35
CA GLY A 30 0.52 12.94 25.77
C GLY A 30 -0.69 13.48 26.50
N ASN A 31 -0.62 14.78 26.86
CA ASN A 31 -1.66 15.56 27.49
C ASN A 31 -3.03 15.32 26.85
N GLN A 32 -3.94 14.76 27.60
CA GLN A 32 -5.38 14.75 27.27
C GLN A 32 -5.84 16.22 27.26
N PRO A 33 -6.49 16.68 26.20
CA PRO A 33 -7.21 17.95 26.27
C PRO A 33 -8.35 17.82 27.28
N ALA A 34 -8.38 18.72 28.26
CA ALA A 34 -9.45 18.86 29.22
C ALA A 34 -10.76 19.09 28.45
N TYR A 35 -11.70 18.16 28.61
CA TYR A 35 -13.08 18.37 28.21
C TYR A 35 -13.63 19.52 29.04
N GLY A 36 -13.75 20.69 28.43
CA GLY A 36 -14.49 21.81 28.95
C GLY A 36 -15.94 21.38 29.21
N GLN A 37 -16.35 21.42 30.45
CA GLN A 37 -17.76 21.30 30.85
C GLN A 37 -18.54 22.42 30.15
N ALA A 38 -19.45 22.06 29.28
CA ALA A 38 -20.44 22.98 28.77
C ALA A 38 -21.36 23.42 29.93
N PRO A 39 -21.62 24.70 30.13
CA PRO A 39 -22.62 25.14 31.07
C PRO A 39 -23.99 24.69 30.57
N TYR A 40 -24.73 24.02 31.44
CA TYR A 40 -26.14 23.73 31.24
C TYR A 40 -26.89 25.06 31.14
N GLY A 41 -27.18 25.48 29.90
CA GLY A 41 -28.15 26.53 29.63
C GLY A 41 -29.53 26.01 29.97
N GLN A 42 -30.16 26.62 30.96
CA GLN A 42 -31.58 26.38 31.31
C GLN A 42 -32.44 26.70 30.07
N PRO A 43 -33.43 25.86 29.74
CA PRO A 43 -34.43 26.22 28.77
C PRO A 43 -35.29 27.35 29.31
N GLN A 44 -35.14 28.53 28.74
CA GLN A 44 -36.02 29.68 29.01
C GLN A 44 -37.38 29.38 28.37
N TYR A 45 -38.34 29.07 29.19
CA TYR A 45 -39.74 29.02 28.76
C TYR A 45 -40.17 30.39 28.27
N GLY A 46 -40.22 30.53 26.97
CA GLY A 46 -40.89 31.66 26.34
C GLY A 46 -42.39 31.59 26.60
N GLN A 47 -42.93 32.59 27.29
CA GLN A 47 -44.35 32.74 27.49
C GLN A 47 -45.08 32.79 26.16
N PRO A 48 -46.22 32.11 25.98
CA PRO A 48 -47.07 32.30 24.82
C PRO A 48 -47.73 33.67 24.90
N GLN A 49 -47.36 34.50 23.96
CA GLN A 49 -48.00 35.81 23.73
C GLN A 49 -49.37 35.52 23.13
N TYR A 50 -50.43 35.75 23.94
CA TYR A 50 -51.81 35.74 23.47
C TYR A 50 -52.00 36.89 22.48
N GLY A 51 -52.03 36.55 21.18
CA GLY A 51 -52.49 37.47 20.12
C GLY A 51 -54.00 37.59 20.23
N GLN A 52 -54.45 38.84 20.19
CA GLN A 52 -55.86 39.21 20.23
C GLN A 52 -56.68 38.55 19.12
N PRO A 53 -57.92 38.14 19.39
CA PRO A 53 -58.82 37.61 18.38
C PRO A 53 -59.26 38.73 17.41
N GLN A 54 -59.03 38.54 16.14
CA GLN A 54 -59.54 39.36 15.05
C GLN A 54 -60.99 38.87 14.77
N PRO A 55 -61.95 39.81 14.55
CA PRO A 55 -63.36 39.45 14.45
C PRO A 55 -63.65 38.63 13.19
N GLU A 56 -64.42 37.56 13.40
CA GLU A 56 -64.95 36.67 12.38
C GLU A 56 -65.88 37.42 11.40
N GLN A 57 -65.61 37.30 10.08
CA GLN A 57 -66.63 37.52 9.08
C GLN A 57 -67.42 36.21 8.86
N PRO A 58 -68.74 36.24 8.96
CA PRO A 58 -69.53 35.06 8.66
C PRO A 58 -69.71 34.89 7.14
N GLY A 59 -69.00 33.87 6.59
CA GLY A 59 -69.22 33.37 5.22
C GLY A 59 -69.91 32.04 5.31
N SER A 60 -71.23 32.03 5.24
CA SER A 60 -72.10 30.86 5.17
C SER A 60 -71.85 30.09 3.86
N GLY A 61 -71.51 28.80 3.96
CA GLY A 61 -71.63 27.81 2.88
C GLY A 61 -71.68 26.41 3.46
N PRO A 62 -72.83 25.74 3.52
CA PRO A 62 -72.94 24.37 3.94
C PRO A 62 -72.62 23.50 2.71
N PHE A 63 -71.49 22.88 2.63
CA PHE A 63 -71.04 21.77 1.80
C PHE A 63 -69.56 21.96 1.45
N GLY A 64 -68.69 21.93 2.48
CA GLY A 64 -67.25 21.72 2.28
C GLY A 64 -67.01 20.24 2.01
N LEU A 65 -66.59 19.93 0.81
CA LEU A 65 -65.96 18.62 0.45
C LEU A 65 -64.75 18.40 1.37
N PRO A 66 -64.46 17.13 1.79
CA PRO A 66 -63.27 16.83 2.60
C PRO A 66 -62.03 17.36 1.88
N GLY A 67 -61.31 18.29 2.53
CA GLY A 67 -60.09 18.86 1.96
C GLY A 67 -59.09 17.78 1.60
N GLU A 68 -58.64 17.82 0.34
CA GLU A 68 -57.49 16.98 -0.10
C GLU A 68 -56.32 17.20 0.82
N PRO A 69 -55.64 16.08 1.28
CA PRO A 69 -54.46 16.20 2.10
C PRO A 69 -53.38 16.97 1.35
N PRO A 70 -52.65 17.90 2.01
CA PRO A 70 -51.65 18.72 1.36
C PRO A 70 -50.62 17.81 0.67
N ALA A 71 -50.43 18.04 -0.65
CA ALA A 71 -49.46 17.30 -1.46
C ALA A 71 -48.08 17.41 -0.83
N LYS A 72 -47.61 16.33 -0.22
CA LYS A 72 -46.25 16.26 0.35
C LYS A 72 -45.25 16.59 -0.74
N SER A 73 -44.54 17.72 -0.57
CA SER A 73 -43.52 18.18 -1.50
C SER A 73 -42.46 17.12 -1.74
N ARG A 74 -42.53 16.46 -2.88
CA ARG A 74 -41.55 15.42 -3.31
C ARG A 74 -40.17 16.03 -3.57
N ARG A 75 -40.03 17.37 -3.57
CA ARG A 75 -38.75 18.06 -3.79
C ARG A 75 -37.69 17.69 -2.72
N LYS A 76 -38.07 17.57 -1.45
CA LYS A 76 -37.15 17.15 -0.39
C LYS A 76 -36.63 15.72 -0.59
N LEU A 77 -37.52 14.82 -1.04
CA LEU A 77 -37.14 13.43 -1.37
C LEU A 77 -36.15 13.40 -2.55
N TRP A 78 -36.37 14.20 -3.60
CA TRP A 78 -35.47 14.28 -4.75
C TRP A 78 -34.09 14.84 -4.37
N ILE A 79 -34.01 15.81 -3.47
CA ILE A 79 -32.75 16.38 -2.98
C ILE A 79 -31.96 15.33 -2.18
N ILE A 80 -32.66 14.58 -1.32
CA ILE A 80 -32.01 13.50 -0.52
C ILE A 80 -31.54 12.37 -1.45
N LEU A 81 -32.36 11.95 -2.42
CA LEU A 81 -31.95 10.92 -3.39
C LEU A 81 -30.77 11.38 -4.25
N ALA A 82 -30.75 12.63 -4.69
CA ALA A 82 -29.66 13.20 -5.47
C ALA A 82 -28.35 13.30 -4.67
N SER A 83 -28.42 13.65 -3.38
CA SER A 83 -27.22 13.71 -2.52
C SER A 83 -26.65 12.32 -2.24
N ILE A 84 -27.48 11.34 -1.92
CA ILE A 84 -27.06 9.97 -1.69
C ILE A 84 -26.50 9.35 -2.98
N GLY A 85 -27.19 9.54 -4.12
CA GLY A 85 -26.74 9.08 -5.43
C GLY A 85 -25.41 9.71 -5.85
N GLY A 86 -25.23 11.01 -5.59
CA GLY A 86 -23.99 11.72 -5.90
C GLY A 86 -22.79 11.20 -5.10
N VAL A 87 -22.94 11.00 -3.80
CA VAL A 87 -21.88 10.41 -2.95
C VAL A 87 -21.54 8.99 -3.39
N LEU A 88 -22.54 8.16 -3.64
CA LEU A 88 -22.34 6.78 -4.07
C LEU A 88 -21.61 6.72 -5.43
N LEU A 89 -21.94 7.62 -6.35
CA LEU A 89 -21.27 7.71 -7.65
C LEU A 89 -19.80 8.14 -7.51
N LEU A 90 -19.50 9.10 -6.61
CA LEU A 90 -18.12 9.50 -6.31
C LEU A 90 -17.31 8.36 -5.69
N VAL A 91 -17.92 7.57 -4.79
CA VAL A 91 -17.26 6.41 -4.19
C VAL A 91 -16.97 5.36 -5.28
N ILE A 92 -17.93 5.06 -6.15
CA ILE A 92 -17.73 4.10 -7.24
C ILE A 92 -16.63 4.56 -8.20
N LEU A 93 -16.65 5.85 -8.60
CA LEU A 93 -15.59 6.42 -9.43
C LEU A 93 -14.22 6.35 -8.74
N GLY A 94 -14.15 6.67 -7.45
CA GLY A 94 -12.93 6.56 -6.65
C GLY A 94 -12.40 5.13 -6.63
N VAL A 95 -13.25 4.14 -6.41
CA VAL A 95 -12.87 2.71 -6.43
C VAL A 95 -12.39 2.29 -7.82
N ILE A 96 -13.08 2.70 -8.90
CA ILE A 96 -12.67 2.37 -10.27
C ILE A 96 -11.29 2.96 -10.57
N ILE A 97 -11.03 4.21 -10.17
CA ILE A 97 -9.72 4.84 -10.37
C ILE A 97 -8.64 4.08 -9.58
N LEU A 98 -8.89 3.76 -8.31
CA LEU A 98 -7.95 3.01 -7.48
C LEU A 98 -7.63 1.63 -8.07
N VAL A 99 -8.63 0.88 -8.50
CA VAL A 99 -8.43 -0.46 -9.11
C VAL A 99 -7.65 -0.37 -10.42
N ASN A 100 -7.95 0.64 -11.27
CA ASN A 100 -7.20 0.83 -12.52
C ASN A 100 -5.75 1.23 -12.29
N VAL A 101 -5.50 2.15 -11.35
CA VAL A 101 -4.12 2.58 -11.04
C VAL A 101 -3.32 1.44 -10.42
N ALA A 102 -3.86 0.71 -9.46
CA ALA A 102 -3.20 -0.44 -8.86
C ALA A 102 -2.97 -1.56 -9.88
N GLY A 103 -3.97 -1.88 -10.71
CA GLY A 103 -3.86 -2.90 -11.75
C GLY A 103 -2.80 -2.56 -12.80
N SER A 104 -2.69 -1.30 -13.20
CA SER A 104 -1.67 -0.87 -14.17
C SER A 104 -0.25 -0.95 -13.58
N ALA A 105 -0.06 -0.55 -12.32
CA ALA A 105 1.23 -0.63 -11.64
C ALA A 105 1.70 -2.08 -11.44
N THR A 106 0.79 -2.97 -11.06
CA THR A 106 1.05 -4.40 -10.94
C THR A 106 1.46 -5.03 -12.27
N ASN A 107 0.73 -4.72 -13.35
CA ASN A 107 1.05 -5.22 -14.69
C ASN A 107 2.38 -4.66 -15.20
N GLN A 108 2.69 -3.39 -14.91
CA GLN A 108 3.96 -2.77 -15.27
C GLN A 108 5.13 -3.45 -14.55
N ALA A 109 5.04 -3.64 -13.23
CA ALA A 109 6.08 -4.30 -12.44
C ALA A 109 6.32 -5.74 -12.90
N LYS A 110 5.23 -6.50 -13.14
CA LYS A 110 5.34 -7.85 -13.69
C LYS A 110 5.97 -7.86 -15.07
N GLY A 111 5.61 -6.92 -15.93
CA GLY A 111 6.18 -6.79 -17.27
C GLY A 111 7.68 -6.48 -17.25
N LEU A 112 8.12 -5.61 -16.33
CA LEU A 112 9.54 -5.30 -16.13
C LEU A 112 10.32 -6.52 -15.62
N ALA A 113 9.77 -7.21 -14.60
CA ALA A 113 10.39 -8.43 -14.07
C ALA A 113 10.50 -9.53 -15.13
N ASP A 114 9.44 -9.74 -15.91
CA ASP A 114 9.39 -10.73 -16.98
C ASP A 114 10.38 -10.39 -18.11
N GLY A 115 10.39 -9.13 -18.54
CA GLY A 115 11.32 -8.66 -19.59
C GLY A 115 12.78 -8.80 -19.16
N PHE A 116 13.11 -8.40 -17.93
CA PHE A 116 14.46 -8.57 -17.37
C PHE A 116 14.85 -10.04 -17.29
N THR A 117 13.99 -10.88 -16.67
CA THR A 117 14.29 -12.31 -16.47
C THR A 117 14.45 -13.05 -17.78
N LYS A 118 13.67 -12.73 -18.81
CA LYS A 118 13.81 -13.30 -20.15
C LYS A 118 15.14 -12.98 -20.80
N LEU A 119 15.64 -11.74 -20.67
CA LEU A 119 16.96 -11.36 -21.17
C LEU A 119 18.07 -12.15 -20.45
N VAL A 120 17.94 -12.29 -19.14
CA VAL A 120 18.90 -13.04 -18.32
C VAL A 120 18.92 -14.52 -18.70
N ILE A 121 17.76 -15.15 -18.88
CA ILE A 121 17.62 -16.54 -19.32
C ILE A 121 18.18 -16.74 -20.74
N ALA A 122 17.94 -15.78 -21.63
CA ALA A 122 18.43 -15.81 -23.01
C ALA A 122 19.96 -15.58 -23.14
N GLY A 123 20.65 -15.25 -22.02
CA GLY A 123 22.08 -14.91 -22.03
C GLY A 123 22.38 -13.46 -22.41
N ASP A 124 21.36 -12.63 -22.65
CA ASP A 124 21.48 -11.20 -22.96
C ASP A 124 21.68 -10.34 -21.68
N SER A 125 22.50 -10.83 -20.74
CA SER A 125 22.72 -10.19 -19.43
C SER A 125 23.25 -8.76 -19.56
N SER A 126 24.07 -8.48 -20.58
CA SER A 126 24.53 -7.11 -20.85
C SER A 126 23.38 -6.16 -21.11
N LYS A 127 22.42 -6.57 -21.94
CA LYS A 127 21.23 -5.77 -22.25
C LYS A 127 20.29 -5.64 -21.04
N ALA A 128 20.12 -6.72 -20.27
CA ALA A 128 19.36 -6.69 -19.03
C ALA A 128 19.91 -5.64 -18.04
N TYR A 129 21.24 -5.58 -17.92
CA TYR A 129 21.91 -4.59 -17.07
C TYR A 129 21.65 -3.15 -17.54
N ASP A 130 21.85 -2.87 -18.83
CA ASP A 130 21.75 -1.51 -19.37
C ASP A 130 20.31 -0.98 -19.38
N ASP A 131 19.34 -1.82 -19.72
CA ASP A 131 17.95 -1.39 -19.92
C ASP A 131 17.16 -1.30 -18.58
N TYR A 132 17.48 -2.14 -17.60
CA TYR A 132 16.64 -2.31 -16.42
C TYR A 132 17.21 -1.78 -15.12
N LEU A 133 18.54 -1.80 -14.93
CA LEU A 133 19.14 -1.37 -13.68
C LEU A 133 19.13 0.15 -13.53
N ASP A 134 18.83 0.60 -12.32
CA ASP A 134 18.96 2.00 -11.95
C ASP A 134 20.45 2.42 -11.91
N PRO A 135 20.82 3.64 -12.31
CA PRO A 135 22.20 4.12 -12.25
C PRO A 135 22.86 3.97 -10.89
N ALA A 136 22.12 4.19 -9.79
CA ALA A 136 22.65 4.03 -8.44
C ALA A 136 22.96 2.55 -8.11
N LEU A 137 22.23 1.60 -8.68
CA LEU A 137 22.55 0.18 -8.57
C LEU A 137 23.75 -0.18 -9.43
N GLN A 138 23.87 0.41 -10.63
CA GLN A 138 25.02 0.23 -11.54
C GLN A 138 26.35 0.76 -10.93
N GLU A 139 26.28 1.80 -10.11
CA GLU A 139 27.47 2.28 -9.37
C GLU A 139 27.96 1.27 -8.31
N GLN A 140 27.06 0.46 -7.75
CA GLN A 140 27.38 -0.53 -6.72
C GLN A 140 27.71 -1.92 -7.28
N LEU A 141 27.16 -2.25 -8.43
CA LEU A 141 27.29 -3.55 -9.07
C LEU A 141 27.81 -3.34 -10.50
N SER A 142 29.10 -3.59 -10.73
CA SER A 142 29.65 -3.45 -12.06
C SER A 142 29.03 -4.44 -13.06
N LYS A 143 28.98 -4.07 -14.32
CA LYS A 143 28.37 -4.88 -15.38
C LYS A 143 29.03 -6.25 -15.51
N GLU A 144 30.36 -6.30 -15.37
CA GLU A 144 31.12 -7.55 -15.41
C GLU A 144 30.77 -8.46 -14.25
N SER A 145 30.64 -7.90 -13.03
CA SER A 145 30.25 -8.67 -11.84
C SER A 145 28.83 -9.19 -11.95
N PHE A 146 27.91 -8.38 -12.49
CA PHE A 146 26.54 -8.78 -12.76
C PHE A 146 26.46 -9.94 -13.73
N ILE A 147 27.13 -9.83 -14.89
CA ILE A 147 27.16 -10.87 -15.92
C ILE A 147 27.74 -12.18 -15.35
N ALA A 148 28.90 -12.10 -14.68
CA ALA A 148 29.53 -13.27 -14.08
C ALA A 148 28.63 -13.93 -13.01
N GLY A 149 27.92 -13.12 -12.21
CA GLY A 149 26.95 -13.61 -11.22
C GLY A 149 25.79 -14.35 -11.88
N VAL A 150 25.22 -13.79 -12.95
CA VAL A 150 24.14 -14.43 -13.71
C VAL A 150 24.60 -15.74 -14.37
N GLU A 151 25.75 -15.72 -15.03
CA GLU A 151 26.34 -16.91 -15.69
C GLU A 151 26.59 -18.04 -14.69
N SER A 152 26.97 -17.71 -13.45
CA SER A 152 27.21 -18.70 -12.40
C SER A 152 25.96 -19.49 -12.02
N LEU A 153 24.76 -18.95 -12.27
CA LEU A 153 23.49 -19.64 -12.06
C LEU A 153 23.20 -20.69 -13.12
N GLY A 154 23.89 -20.61 -14.27
CA GLY A 154 23.78 -21.55 -15.37
C GLY A 154 22.36 -21.68 -15.93
N MET A 155 21.59 -20.59 -15.96
CA MET A 155 20.24 -20.56 -16.55
C MET A 155 20.32 -20.73 -18.07
N ASP A 156 19.31 -21.36 -18.63
CA ASP A 156 19.19 -21.66 -20.06
C ASP A 156 17.71 -21.58 -20.51
N ASP A 157 17.45 -21.94 -21.74
CA ASP A 157 16.12 -21.89 -22.37
C ASP A 157 15.07 -22.84 -21.81
N THR A 158 15.47 -23.78 -20.92
CA THR A 158 14.55 -24.62 -20.17
C THR A 158 13.96 -23.92 -18.96
N CYS A 159 14.50 -22.75 -18.61
CA CYS A 159 14.11 -21.99 -17.41
C CYS A 159 12.83 -21.20 -17.61
N GLU A 160 11.87 -21.38 -16.71
CA GLU A 160 10.59 -20.65 -16.69
C GLU A 160 10.42 -19.86 -15.38
N PRO A 161 10.20 -18.54 -15.44
CA PRO A 161 9.95 -17.73 -14.26
C PRO A 161 8.50 -17.82 -13.79
N ALA A 162 8.29 -17.93 -12.48
CA ALA A 162 7.01 -17.83 -11.81
C ALA A 162 7.09 -16.76 -10.71
N TYR A 163 6.26 -15.71 -10.79
CA TYR A 163 6.22 -14.62 -9.81
C TYR A 163 5.10 -14.90 -8.82
N ASN A 164 5.47 -15.19 -7.57
CA ASN A 164 4.56 -15.65 -6.52
C ASN A 164 4.15 -14.51 -5.57
N ASP A 165 4.96 -13.46 -5.45
CA ASP A 165 4.69 -12.30 -4.62
C ASP A 165 4.98 -11.04 -5.43
N LEU A 166 4.02 -10.11 -5.40
CA LEU A 166 4.10 -8.85 -6.09
C LEU A 166 3.40 -7.78 -5.26
N GLN A 167 4.19 -6.84 -4.76
CA GLN A 167 3.73 -5.73 -3.95
C GLN A 167 4.04 -4.42 -4.65
N VAL A 168 3.07 -3.52 -4.72
CA VAL A 168 3.25 -2.18 -5.29
C VAL A 168 2.81 -1.12 -4.30
N ALA A 169 3.58 -0.05 -4.19
CA ALA A 169 3.27 1.08 -3.34
C ALA A 169 3.55 2.40 -4.08
N THR A 170 3.01 3.48 -3.56
CA THR A 170 3.36 4.83 -4.00
C THR A 170 3.43 5.71 -2.76
N GLU A 171 4.60 6.24 -2.49
CA GLU A 171 4.85 7.12 -1.36
C GLU A 171 5.49 8.43 -1.84
N ASN A 172 4.90 9.56 -1.49
CA ASN A 172 5.40 10.89 -1.90
C ASN A 172 5.65 11.05 -3.41
N GLY A 173 4.85 10.36 -4.24
CA GLY A 173 4.98 10.38 -5.69
C GLY A 173 6.02 9.40 -6.26
N VAL A 174 6.80 8.74 -5.43
CA VAL A 174 7.69 7.65 -5.84
C VAL A 174 6.91 6.34 -5.84
N LYS A 175 6.91 5.68 -6.99
CA LYS A 175 6.34 4.34 -7.15
C LYS A 175 7.40 3.31 -6.78
N SER A 176 7.01 2.26 -6.07
CA SER A 176 7.87 1.11 -5.78
C SER A 176 7.13 -0.18 -6.10
N ALA A 177 7.88 -1.18 -6.52
CA ALA A 177 7.36 -2.51 -6.77
C ALA A 177 8.37 -3.57 -6.34
N ASP A 178 7.97 -4.45 -5.47
CA ASP A 178 8.72 -5.64 -5.07
C ASP A 178 8.12 -6.85 -5.78
N VAL A 179 8.95 -7.61 -6.47
CA VAL A 179 8.56 -8.81 -7.20
C VAL A 179 9.43 -9.96 -6.74
N ALA A 180 8.83 -11.01 -6.20
CA ALA A 180 9.55 -12.20 -5.80
C ALA A 180 8.94 -13.47 -6.42
N GLY A 181 9.77 -14.48 -6.60
CA GLY A 181 9.36 -15.71 -7.24
C GLY A 181 10.46 -16.74 -7.38
N LEU A 182 10.24 -17.65 -8.30
CA LEU A 182 11.12 -18.77 -8.58
C LEU A 182 11.32 -18.91 -10.09
N ILE A 183 12.54 -19.14 -10.52
CA ILE A 183 12.84 -19.59 -11.87
C ILE A 183 13.07 -21.10 -11.77
N THR A 184 12.26 -21.89 -12.46
CA THR A 184 12.38 -23.35 -12.51
C THR A 184 13.05 -23.73 -13.81
N CYS A 185 14.16 -24.44 -13.72
CA CYS A 185 14.92 -24.98 -14.85
C CYS A 185 15.02 -26.51 -14.73
N ASP A 186 15.48 -27.19 -15.77
CA ASP A 186 15.76 -28.63 -15.69
C ASP A 186 16.81 -28.94 -14.62
N GLY A 187 16.37 -29.60 -13.52
CA GLY A 187 17.25 -30.05 -12.45
C GLY A 187 17.70 -29.00 -11.44
N LYS A 188 17.27 -27.75 -11.53
CA LYS A 188 17.60 -26.67 -10.57
C LYS A 188 16.54 -25.58 -10.51
N ASN A 189 16.53 -24.90 -9.39
CA ASN A 189 15.67 -23.71 -9.20
C ASN A 189 16.51 -22.51 -8.76
N VAL A 190 16.06 -21.31 -9.11
CA VAL A 190 16.69 -20.05 -8.73
C VAL A 190 15.64 -19.15 -8.10
N ASP A 191 15.84 -18.76 -6.83
CA ASP A 191 15.04 -17.74 -6.16
C ASP A 191 15.32 -16.38 -6.80
N LEU A 192 14.27 -15.65 -7.12
CA LEU A 192 14.36 -14.26 -7.58
C LEU A 192 13.67 -13.30 -6.62
N ALA A 193 14.26 -12.14 -6.43
CA ALA A 193 13.61 -10.99 -5.82
C ALA A 193 14.15 -9.71 -6.45
N TYR A 194 13.27 -8.89 -6.97
CA TYR A 194 13.56 -7.61 -7.64
C TYR A 194 12.81 -6.50 -6.95
N ARG A 195 13.46 -5.34 -6.82
CA ARG A 195 12.82 -4.11 -6.41
C ARG A 195 12.99 -3.05 -7.49
N PHE A 196 11.88 -2.49 -7.91
CA PHE A 196 11.83 -1.40 -8.88
C PHE A 196 11.35 -0.14 -8.19
N GLU A 197 11.94 1.01 -8.51
CA GLU A 197 11.52 2.31 -8.00
C GLU A 197 11.59 3.37 -9.10
N GLY A 198 10.79 4.41 -8.98
CA GLY A 198 10.81 5.57 -9.88
C GLY A 198 9.58 6.44 -9.78
N THR A 199 9.68 7.68 -10.24
CA THR A 199 8.55 8.61 -10.31
C THR A 199 7.77 8.43 -11.61
N ASP A 200 8.45 8.48 -12.73
CA ASP A 200 7.89 8.35 -14.08
C ASP A 200 8.12 6.96 -14.65
N GLU A 201 9.35 6.52 -14.67
CA GLU A 201 9.80 5.21 -15.13
C GLU A 201 10.35 4.39 -13.95
N LEU A 202 9.94 3.13 -13.86
CA LEU A 202 10.46 2.21 -12.85
C LEU A 202 11.77 1.61 -13.34
N LYS A 203 12.83 1.73 -12.53
CA LYS A 203 14.12 1.08 -12.72
C LYS A 203 14.42 0.13 -11.56
N MET A 204 15.21 -0.89 -11.81
CA MET A 204 15.57 -1.88 -10.80
C MET A 204 16.61 -1.29 -9.84
N THR A 205 16.23 -1.12 -8.59
CA THR A 205 17.08 -0.58 -7.51
C THR A 205 17.67 -1.67 -6.63
N ASN A 206 17.12 -2.88 -6.69
CA ASN A 206 17.68 -4.04 -6.00
C ASN A 206 17.42 -5.32 -6.80
N ILE A 207 18.40 -6.20 -6.80
CA ILE A 207 18.31 -7.51 -7.45
C ILE A 207 18.89 -8.59 -6.54
N LYS A 208 18.19 -9.72 -6.48
CA LYS A 208 18.66 -10.94 -5.83
C LYS A 208 18.28 -12.12 -6.69
N LEU A 209 19.29 -12.83 -7.14
CA LEU A 209 19.20 -14.10 -7.83
C LEU A 209 20.12 -15.08 -7.09
N ARG A 210 19.61 -16.24 -6.68
CA ARG A 210 20.41 -17.24 -5.98
C ARG A 210 19.84 -18.64 -6.23
N PRO A 211 20.68 -19.69 -6.22
CA PRO A 211 20.17 -21.06 -6.19
C PRO A 211 19.15 -21.22 -5.06
N ALA A 212 17.99 -21.81 -5.36
CA ALA A 212 17.01 -22.18 -4.35
C ALA A 212 17.54 -23.34 -3.50
N ALA A 213 17.26 -23.29 -2.19
CA ALA A 213 17.73 -24.31 -1.25
C ALA A 213 16.92 -25.60 -1.36
#